data_1be923ce64cd69d045ef52788acbf437
#
_entry.id   1be923ce64cd69d045ef52788acbf437
#
_cell.length_a   1.000
_cell.length_b   1.000
_cell.length_c   1.000
_cell.angle_alpha   90.00
_cell.angle_beta   90.00
_cell.angle_gamma   90.00
#
_symmetry.space_group_name_H-M   'P 1'
#
loop_
_entity.id
_entity.type
_entity.pdbx_description
1 polymer ?
#
loop_
_entity_poly.entity_id
_entity_poly.type
_entity_poly.pdbx_seq_one_letter_code
_entity_poly.pdbx_strand_id
1 'polypeptide(L)'
;VETIIGFCDLTNIPLLEYIAKLQKPMIVSTGMANLGETEMAVKTINKYMNKNLYLLHCTSNYPASYDDVNLNAMITLRNAFKLPVGYSDHTVGIEIPIAAAALGAKIIEKHFTLDRRMKGPDHRASLEPDELKRMVGDIRNLERAFGDGIKRCNISEKNTKKIKILGFTPFASFPITNKIFPLKSLS
;
A
#
# COMPACT_ATOMS: atom_id res chain seq x y z
N VAL A 1 0.28 -19.97 -11.05
CA VAL A 1 1.27 -18.90 -11.27
C VAL A 1 0.50 -17.68 -11.74
N GLU A 2 0.60 -16.58 -11.00
CA GLU A 2 0.03 -15.28 -11.32
C GLU A 2 0.86 -14.61 -12.43
N THR A 3 0.23 -13.76 -13.23
CA THR A 3 0.93 -12.99 -14.26
C THR A 3 0.97 -11.52 -13.82
N ILE A 4 2.20 -11.00 -13.64
CA ILE A 4 2.43 -9.59 -13.35
C ILE A 4 2.70 -8.88 -14.66
N ILE A 5 1.96 -7.79 -14.91
CA ILE A 5 2.12 -6.92 -16.08
C ILE A 5 2.73 -5.61 -15.60
N GLY A 6 3.94 -5.33 -16.05
CA GLY A 6 4.64 -4.09 -15.75
C GLY A 6 3.93 -2.86 -16.32
N PHE A 7 4.24 -1.70 -15.78
CA PHE A 7 3.63 -0.43 -16.18
C PHE A 7 3.84 -0.09 -17.67
N CYS A 8 4.94 -0.52 -18.27
CA CYS A 8 5.23 -0.29 -19.69
C CYS A 8 4.23 -0.98 -20.63
N ASP A 9 3.56 -2.04 -20.16
CA ASP A 9 2.68 -2.88 -20.95
C ASP A 9 1.20 -2.61 -20.73
N LEU A 10 0.83 -1.64 -19.90
CA LEU A 10 -0.57 -1.31 -19.62
C LEU A 10 -1.34 -0.94 -20.90
N THR A 11 -0.71 -0.26 -21.83
CA THR A 11 -1.31 0.17 -23.10
C THR A 11 -1.10 -0.85 -24.24
N ASN A 12 -0.41 -1.95 -23.97
CA ASN A 12 -0.18 -3.02 -24.94
C ASN A 12 -1.42 -3.93 -25.03
N ILE A 13 -2.46 -3.43 -25.69
CA ILE A 13 -3.75 -4.11 -25.81
C ILE A 13 -3.64 -5.55 -26.33
N PRO A 14 -2.85 -5.86 -27.37
CA PRO A 14 -2.70 -7.25 -27.84
C PRO A 14 -2.13 -8.19 -26.76
N LEU A 15 -1.16 -7.72 -25.95
CA LEU A 15 -0.59 -8.49 -24.85
C LEU A 15 -1.62 -8.72 -23.75
N LEU A 16 -2.37 -7.69 -23.37
CA LEU A 16 -3.43 -7.79 -22.36
C LEU A 16 -4.50 -8.80 -22.79
N GLU A 17 -4.93 -8.76 -24.03
CA GLU A 17 -5.89 -9.72 -24.60
C GLU A 17 -5.36 -11.15 -24.56
N TYR A 18 -4.11 -11.34 -24.96
CA TYR A 18 -3.47 -12.66 -24.94
C TYR A 18 -3.43 -13.25 -23.52
N ILE A 19 -2.96 -12.45 -22.55
CA ILE A 19 -2.83 -12.90 -21.15
C ILE A 19 -4.21 -13.12 -20.52
N ALA A 20 -5.19 -12.24 -20.80
CA ALA A 20 -6.53 -12.38 -20.25
C ALA A 20 -7.22 -13.70 -20.68
N LYS A 21 -6.95 -14.17 -21.90
CA LYS A 21 -7.43 -15.48 -22.41
C LYS A 21 -6.90 -16.66 -21.61
N LEU A 22 -5.75 -16.54 -20.98
CA LEU A 22 -5.17 -17.62 -20.15
C LEU A 22 -5.92 -17.84 -18.85
N GLN A 23 -6.84 -16.96 -18.46
CA GLN A 23 -7.70 -17.04 -17.27
C GLN A 23 -6.93 -17.20 -15.96
N LYS A 24 -5.68 -16.75 -15.92
CA LYS A 24 -4.86 -16.71 -14.71
C LYS A 24 -5.07 -15.38 -13.97
N PRO A 25 -4.83 -15.32 -12.64
CA PRO A 25 -4.80 -14.06 -11.92
C PRO A 25 -3.83 -13.07 -12.57
N MET A 26 -4.29 -11.84 -12.78
CA MET A 26 -3.51 -10.76 -13.37
C MET A 26 -3.28 -9.65 -12.35
N ILE A 27 -2.04 -9.23 -12.22
CA ILE A 27 -1.65 -8.05 -11.43
C ILE A 27 -1.11 -7.03 -12.43
N VAL A 28 -1.78 -5.89 -12.56
CA VAL A 28 -1.50 -4.89 -13.59
C VAL A 28 -1.06 -3.58 -12.94
N SER A 29 0.17 -3.16 -13.22
CA SER A 29 0.71 -1.90 -12.75
C SER A 29 0.24 -0.74 -13.62
N THR A 30 -0.13 0.39 -12.98
CA THR A 30 -0.69 1.59 -13.64
C THR A 30 0.31 2.75 -13.70
N GLY A 31 1.60 2.49 -13.52
CA GLY A 31 2.65 3.51 -13.59
C GLY A 31 2.61 4.27 -14.91
N MET A 32 2.85 5.59 -14.87
CA MET A 32 2.80 6.54 -15.99
C MET A 32 1.42 6.70 -16.65
N ALA A 33 0.42 5.87 -16.32
CA ALA A 33 -0.88 5.90 -16.96
C ALA A 33 -1.85 6.87 -16.28
N ASN A 34 -2.72 7.45 -17.07
CA ASN A 34 -3.89 8.15 -16.57
C ASN A 34 -5.08 7.20 -16.36
N LEU A 35 -6.18 7.74 -15.80
CA LEU A 35 -7.36 6.93 -15.49
C LEU A 35 -8.03 6.35 -16.74
N GLY A 36 -8.02 7.07 -17.87
CA GLY A 36 -8.60 6.61 -19.14
C GLY A 36 -7.82 5.44 -19.76
N GLU A 37 -6.49 5.49 -19.71
CA GLU A 37 -5.64 4.39 -20.17
C GLU A 37 -5.83 3.14 -19.30
N THR A 38 -5.93 3.34 -17.99
CA THR A 38 -6.26 2.25 -17.05
C THR A 38 -7.63 1.66 -17.32
N GLU A 39 -8.63 2.50 -17.63
CA GLU A 39 -9.98 2.03 -18.00
C GLU A 39 -9.96 1.18 -19.28
N MET A 40 -9.18 1.60 -20.28
CA MET A 40 -9.02 0.83 -21.51
C MET A 40 -8.44 -0.56 -21.25
N ALA A 41 -7.39 -0.65 -20.42
CA ALA A 41 -6.79 -1.91 -20.01
C ALA A 41 -7.79 -2.81 -19.28
N VAL A 42 -8.49 -2.27 -18.28
CA VAL A 42 -9.49 -3.00 -17.50
C VAL A 42 -10.64 -3.49 -18.39
N LYS A 43 -11.16 -2.64 -19.28
CA LYS A 43 -12.20 -3.04 -20.26
C LYS A 43 -11.72 -4.16 -21.18
N THR A 44 -10.47 -4.09 -21.63
CA THR A 44 -9.86 -5.12 -22.48
C THR A 44 -9.80 -6.47 -21.77
N ILE A 45 -9.31 -6.50 -20.54
CA ILE A 45 -9.21 -7.72 -19.73
C ILE A 45 -10.60 -8.30 -19.43
N ASN A 46 -11.56 -7.44 -19.08
CA ASN A 46 -12.92 -7.85 -18.72
C ASN A 46 -13.69 -8.46 -19.90
N LYS A 47 -13.36 -8.13 -21.17
CA LYS A 47 -13.96 -8.80 -22.36
C LYS A 47 -13.78 -10.32 -22.32
N TYR A 48 -12.72 -10.79 -21.69
CA TYR A 48 -12.40 -12.21 -21.54
C TYR A 48 -12.88 -12.82 -20.22
N MET A 49 -13.70 -12.08 -19.46
CA MET A 49 -14.29 -12.50 -18.18
C MET A 49 -13.26 -12.92 -17.12
N ASN A 50 -12.03 -12.43 -17.22
CA ASN A 50 -11.02 -12.67 -16.20
C ASN A 50 -11.33 -11.82 -14.96
N LYS A 51 -11.93 -12.43 -13.93
CA LYS A 51 -12.36 -11.78 -12.70
C LYS A 51 -11.26 -11.64 -11.64
N ASN A 52 -10.10 -12.26 -11.88
CA ASN A 52 -8.97 -12.25 -10.95
C ASN A 52 -7.98 -11.15 -11.33
N LEU A 53 -8.45 -9.91 -11.37
CA LEU A 53 -7.67 -8.73 -11.74
C LEU A 53 -7.37 -7.87 -10.52
N TYR A 54 -6.11 -7.55 -10.33
CA TYR A 54 -5.59 -6.61 -9.34
C TYR A 54 -4.90 -5.44 -10.05
N LEU A 55 -5.10 -4.23 -9.57
CA LEU A 55 -4.36 -3.06 -10.04
C LEU A 55 -3.29 -2.67 -9.02
N LEU A 56 -2.12 -2.25 -9.48
CA LEU A 56 -1.13 -1.61 -8.62
C LEU A 56 -1.02 -0.14 -9.01
N HIS A 57 -1.23 0.74 -8.04
CA HIS A 57 -0.77 2.12 -8.18
C HIS A 57 0.77 2.12 -8.11
N CYS A 58 1.39 2.92 -8.95
CA CYS A 58 2.85 2.94 -9.09
C CYS A 58 3.31 4.31 -9.59
N THR A 59 4.45 4.78 -9.09
CA THR A 59 5.21 5.91 -9.64
C THR A 59 6.47 5.38 -10.28
N SER A 60 6.57 5.49 -11.62
CA SER A 60 7.68 4.92 -12.40
C SER A 60 8.90 5.83 -12.42
N ASN A 61 9.49 6.06 -11.26
CA ASN A 61 10.75 6.76 -11.05
C ASN A 61 11.57 6.01 -10.00
N TYR A 62 12.90 5.91 -10.15
CA TYR A 62 13.78 5.03 -9.39
C TYR A 62 14.99 5.79 -8.84
N PRO A 63 15.02 6.22 -7.57
CA PRO A 63 13.92 6.15 -6.59
C PRO A 63 12.82 7.18 -6.86
N ALA A 64 11.58 6.88 -6.47
CA ALA A 64 10.48 7.82 -6.51
C ALA A 64 10.59 8.84 -5.38
N SER A 65 10.29 10.12 -5.68
CA SER A 65 10.15 11.17 -4.67
C SER A 65 8.86 10.97 -3.88
N TYR A 66 8.87 11.26 -2.59
CA TYR A 66 7.66 11.23 -1.74
C TYR A 66 6.55 12.17 -2.26
N ASP A 67 6.93 13.32 -2.84
CA ASP A 67 5.99 14.29 -3.38
C ASP A 67 5.24 13.77 -4.63
N ASP A 68 5.82 12.79 -5.34
CA ASP A 68 5.26 12.21 -6.57
C ASP A 68 4.45 10.92 -6.30
N VAL A 69 4.53 10.35 -5.10
CA VAL A 69 3.92 9.04 -4.76
C VAL A 69 2.41 9.03 -4.88
N ASN A 70 1.73 10.07 -4.43
CA ASN A 70 0.27 10.22 -4.50
C ASN A 70 -0.52 8.97 -4.06
N LEU A 71 -0.34 8.50 -2.83
CA LEU A 71 -1.03 7.30 -2.32
C LEU A 71 -2.56 7.38 -2.44
N ASN A 72 -3.14 8.59 -2.47
CA ASN A 72 -4.57 8.77 -2.67
C ASN A 72 -5.07 8.24 -4.02
N ALA A 73 -4.20 8.13 -5.03
CA ALA A 73 -4.55 7.54 -6.31
C ALA A 73 -4.97 6.06 -6.20
N MET A 74 -4.51 5.33 -5.17
CA MET A 74 -5.01 3.98 -4.87
C MET A 74 -6.51 3.98 -4.55
N ILE A 75 -6.97 4.99 -3.79
CA ILE A 75 -8.38 5.15 -3.44
C ILE A 75 -9.19 5.49 -4.69
N THR A 76 -8.66 6.37 -5.55
CA THR A 76 -9.27 6.71 -6.83
C THR A 76 -9.44 5.49 -7.73
N LEU A 77 -8.38 4.69 -7.92
CA LEU A 77 -8.42 3.46 -8.71
C LEU A 77 -9.45 2.46 -8.15
N ARG A 78 -9.45 2.25 -6.83
CA ARG A 78 -10.40 1.36 -6.17
C ARG A 78 -11.85 1.81 -6.36
N ASN A 79 -12.10 3.10 -6.26
CA ASN A 79 -13.44 3.66 -6.41
C ASN A 79 -13.92 3.66 -7.87
N ALA A 80 -13.02 3.93 -8.83
CA ALA A 80 -13.35 3.96 -10.24
C ALA A 80 -13.65 2.56 -10.80
N PHE A 81 -12.79 1.59 -10.48
CA PHE A 81 -12.87 0.27 -11.11
C PHE A 81 -13.51 -0.81 -10.24
N LYS A 82 -13.72 -0.57 -8.95
CA LYS A 82 -14.25 -1.56 -7.98
C LYS A 82 -13.41 -2.85 -7.93
N LEU A 83 -12.12 -2.73 -8.21
CA LEU A 83 -11.14 -3.82 -8.16
C LEU A 83 -10.28 -3.71 -6.90
N PRO A 84 -9.69 -4.83 -6.43
CA PRO A 84 -8.65 -4.76 -5.42
C PRO A 84 -7.43 -4.02 -5.96
N VAL A 85 -6.94 -3.07 -5.16
CA VAL A 85 -5.78 -2.23 -5.50
C VAL A 85 -4.64 -2.51 -4.53
N GLY A 86 -3.45 -2.63 -5.07
CA GLY A 86 -2.18 -2.69 -4.36
C GLY A 86 -1.30 -1.48 -4.69
N TYR A 87 -0.07 -1.54 -4.23
CA TYR A 87 0.93 -0.51 -4.46
C TYR A 87 2.28 -1.12 -4.87
N SER A 88 2.84 -0.64 -5.98
CA SER A 88 4.20 -0.93 -6.42
C SER A 88 5.09 0.24 -6.03
N ASP A 89 5.99 0.00 -5.07
CA ASP A 89 6.78 1.04 -4.42
C ASP A 89 8.20 1.13 -4.95
N HIS A 90 8.58 2.34 -5.34
CA HIS A 90 9.93 2.69 -5.79
C HIS A 90 10.61 3.76 -4.91
N THR A 91 10.00 4.11 -3.78
CA THR A 91 10.64 5.03 -2.80
C THR A 91 11.78 4.35 -2.06
N VAL A 92 12.63 5.13 -1.43
CA VAL A 92 13.60 4.60 -0.47
C VAL A 92 12.90 4.33 0.87
N GLY A 93 13.32 3.27 1.58
CA GLY A 93 12.77 2.94 2.91
C GLY A 93 11.48 2.12 2.88
N ILE A 94 10.79 2.05 4.00
CA ILE A 94 9.64 1.17 4.24
C ILE A 94 8.36 1.92 4.64
N GLU A 95 8.44 3.24 4.81
CA GLU A 95 7.36 4.07 5.33
C GLU A 95 6.16 4.09 4.38
N ILE A 96 6.44 4.23 3.08
CA ILE A 96 5.39 4.35 2.06
C ILE A 96 4.62 3.04 1.85
N PRO A 97 5.26 1.86 1.71
CA PRO A 97 4.51 0.61 1.63
C PRO A 97 3.70 0.30 2.89
N ILE A 98 4.17 0.68 4.08
CA ILE A 98 3.39 0.55 5.32
C ILE A 98 2.16 1.47 5.27
N ALA A 99 2.33 2.72 4.83
CA ALA A 99 1.22 3.67 4.65
C ALA A 99 0.22 3.18 3.59
N ALA A 100 0.69 2.62 2.48
CA ALA A 100 -0.16 2.01 1.46
C ALA A 100 -0.98 0.84 2.02
N ALA A 101 -0.38 -0.02 2.85
CA ALA A 101 -1.08 -1.09 3.56
C ALA A 101 -2.17 -0.52 4.50
N ALA A 102 -1.88 0.58 5.22
CA ALA A 102 -2.85 1.28 6.07
C ALA A 102 -4.03 1.83 5.25
N LEU A 103 -3.81 2.29 4.03
CA LEU A 103 -4.84 2.73 3.10
C LEU A 103 -5.59 1.58 2.40
N GLY A 104 -5.26 0.34 2.75
CA GLY A 104 -5.95 -0.86 2.29
C GLY A 104 -5.39 -1.49 1.02
N ALA A 105 -4.11 -1.26 0.72
CA ALA A 105 -3.41 -2.01 -0.32
C ALA A 105 -3.54 -3.52 -0.10
N LYS A 106 -3.87 -4.27 -1.15
CA LYS A 106 -4.02 -5.73 -1.11
C LYS A 106 -2.73 -6.46 -1.48
N ILE A 107 -1.86 -5.78 -2.19
CA ILE A 107 -0.57 -6.27 -2.65
C ILE A 107 0.43 -5.13 -2.44
N ILE A 108 1.61 -5.45 -1.94
CA ILE A 108 2.77 -4.56 -1.93
C ILE A 108 3.84 -5.21 -2.81
N GLU A 109 4.28 -4.47 -3.81
CA GLU A 109 5.43 -4.82 -4.64
C GLU A 109 6.58 -3.87 -4.30
N LYS A 110 7.77 -4.41 -4.14
CA LYS A 110 8.96 -3.63 -3.78
C LYS A 110 10.22 -4.30 -4.33
N HIS A 111 11.14 -3.51 -4.85
CA HIS A 111 12.45 -3.99 -5.25
C HIS A 111 13.24 -4.54 -4.06
N PHE A 112 13.91 -5.66 -4.27
CA PHE A 112 14.71 -6.36 -3.28
C PHE A 112 16.11 -6.61 -3.79
N THR A 113 17.11 -6.46 -2.94
CA THR A 113 18.52 -6.77 -3.23
C THR A 113 19.20 -7.41 -2.02
N LEU A 114 20.26 -8.14 -2.27
CA LEU A 114 21.12 -8.65 -1.20
C LEU A 114 22.09 -7.58 -0.69
N ASP A 115 22.49 -6.64 -1.54
CA ASP A 115 23.38 -5.53 -1.19
C ASP A 115 23.15 -4.35 -2.16
N ARG A 116 22.83 -3.19 -1.62
CA ARG A 116 22.62 -1.94 -2.39
C ARG A 116 23.85 -1.44 -3.14
N ARG A 117 25.04 -1.90 -2.77
CA ARG A 117 26.30 -1.55 -3.42
C ARG A 117 26.56 -2.35 -4.69
N MET A 118 25.74 -3.36 -4.99
CA MET A 118 25.85 -4.12 -6.23
C MET A 118 25.68 -3.22 -7.44
N LYS A 119 26.31 -3.60 -8.55
CA LYS A 119 26.20 -2.87 -9.82
C LYS A 119 24.82 -3.11 -10.44
N GLY A 120 24.13 -2.03 -10.78
CA GLY A 120 22.81 -2.05 -11.44
C GLY A 120 21.98 -0.85 -11.01
N PRO A 121 21.00 -0.46 -11.84
CA PRO A 121 20.24 0.77 -11.60
C PRO A 121 19.33 0.68 -10.37
N ASP A 122 18.76 -0.50 -10.09
CA ASP A 122 17.66 -0.65 -9.13
C ASP A 122 18.12 -0.96 -7.69
N HIS A 123 19.38 -1.42 -7.50
CA HIS A 123 19.88 -1.81 -6.18
C HIS A 123 19.78 -0.67 -5.14
N ARG A 124 20.01 0.57 -5.57
CA ARG A 124 20.01 1.74 -4.67
C ARG A 124 18.63 2.05 -4.07
N ALA A 125 17.55 1.74 -4.79
CA ALA A 125 16.16 1.92 -4.36
C ALA A 125 15.56 0.64 -3.73
N SER A 126 16.30 -0.48 -3.75
CA SER A 126 15.82 -1.78 -3.27
C SER A 126 15.95 -1.90 -1.75
N LEU A 127 15.10 -2.74 -1.16
CA LEU A 127 15.26 -3.16 0.23
C LEU A 127 16.29 -4.25 0.36
N GLU A 128 17.08 -4.19 1.42
CA GLU A 128 17.93 -5.30 1.87
C GLU A 128 17.15 -6.27 2.79
N PRO A 129 17.67 -7.49 3.07
CA PRO A 129 16.92 -8.54 3.78
C PRO A 129 16.31 -8.10 5.12
N ASP A 130 17.07 -7.36 5.93
CA ASP A 130 16.58 -6.90 7.25
C ASP A 130 15.48 -5.85 7.13
N GLU A 131 15.56 -4.97 6.14
CA GLU A 131 14.52 -3.97 5.87
C GLU A 131 13.24 -4.63 5.35
N LEU A 132 13.35 -5.61 4.45
CA LEU A 132 12.21 -6.38 3.99
C LEU A 132 11.54 -7.11 5.16
N LYS A 133 12.32 -7.77 6.01
CA LYS A 133 11.82 -8.44 7.23
C LYS A 133 11.09 -7.46 8.14
N ARG A 134 11.67 -6.28 8.35
CA ARG A 134 11.07 -5.22 9.17
C ARG A 134 9.78 -4.73 8.55
N MET A 135 9.76 -4.39 7.25
CA MET A 135 8.56 -3.94 6.54
C MET A 135 7.41 -4.94 6.67
N VAL A 136 7.69 -6.23 6.42
CA VAL A 136 6.68 -7.29 6.56
C VAL A 136 6.18 -7.37 8.00
N GLY A 137 7.08 -7.33 9.00
CA GLY A 137 6.72 -7.33 10.41
C GLY A 137 5.84 -6.16 10.80
N ASP A 138 6.18 -4.96 10.35
CA ASP A 138 5.44 -3.73 10.63
C ASP A 138 4.04 -3.76 9.97
N ILE A 139 3.93 -4.27 8.74
CA ILE A 139 2.64 -4.47 8.07
C ILE A 139 1.77 -5.48 8.84
N ARG A 140 2.32 -6.60 9.31
CA ARG A 140 1.57 -7.58 10.10
C ARG A 140 1.11 -7.01 11.45
N ASN A 141 1.93 -6.18 12.09
CA ASN A 141 1.53 -5.47 13.30
C ASN A 141 0.40 -4.46 13.03
N LEU A 142 0.48 -3.73 11.91
CA LEU A 142 -0.55 -2.82 11.45
C LEU A 142 -1.87 -3.55 11.22
N GLU A 143 -1.88 -4.68 10.53
CA GLU A 143 -3.07 -5.51 10.28
C GLU A 143 -3.75 -5.93 11.59
N ARG A 144 -2.98 -6.28 12.61
CA ARG A 144 -3.50 -6.62 13.94
C ARG A 144 -4.08 -5.40 14.67
N ALA A 145 -3.58 -4.21 14.38
CA ALA A 145 -4.00 -2.97 15.03
C ALA A 145 -5.29 -2.38 14.46
N PHE A 146 -5.72 -2.77 13.27
CA PHE A 146 -6.97 -2.27 12.66
C PHE A 146 -8.22 -2.57 13.52
N GLY A 147 -8.28 -3.73 14.16
CA GLY A 147 -9.45 -4.13 14.95
C GLY A 147 -10.73 -4.21 14.14
N ASP A 148 -11.86 -4.13 14.82
CA ASP A 148 -13.22 -4.24 14.24
C ASP A 148 -13.96 -2.90 14.11
N GLY A 149 -13.30 -1.79 14.42
CA GLY A 149 -13.87 -0.43 14.34
C GLY A 149 -14.84 -0.08 15.47
N ILE A 150 -15.17 -0.99 16.37
CA ILE A 150 -16.09 -0.72 17.48
C ILE A 150 -15.34 -0.04 18.62
N LYS A 151 -15.70 1.21 18.96
CA LYS A 151 -15.11 1.93 20.10
C LYS A 151 -15.68 1.40 21.41
N ARG A 152 -14.88 0.63 22.14
CA ARG A 152 -15.23 0.07 23.44
C ARG A 152 -14.01 0.07 24.39
N CYS A 153 -14.28 -0.09 25.66
CA CYS A 153 -13.21 -0.35 26.64
C CYS A 153 -12.68 -1.78 26.46
N ASN A 154 -11.45 -1.92 26.06
CA ASN A 154 -10.78 -3.21 25.86
C ASN A 154 -10.53 -3.93 27.20
N ILE A 155 -10.28 -5.24 27.12
CA ILE A 155 -10.03 -6.06 28.32
C ILE A 155 -8.83 -5.53 29.11
N SER A 156 -7.76 -5.13 28.42
CA SER A 156 -6.55 -4.54 29.03
C SER A 156 -6.81 -3.22 29.76
N GLU A 157 -7.85 -2.47 29.38
CA GLU A 157 -8.18 -1.17 29.99
C GLU A 157 -9.14 -1.30 31.20
N LYS A 158 -9.74 -2.47 31.42
CA LYS A 158 -10.78 -2.65 32.46
C LYS A 158 -10.28 -2.31 33.87
N ASN A 159 -9.05 -2.69 34.20
CA ASN A 159 -8.47 -2.42 35.50
C ASN A 159 -8.19 -0.92 35.68
N THR A 160 -7.61 -0.27 34.67
CA THR A 160 -7.38 1.19 34.67
C THR A 160 -8.68 1.96 34.75
N LYS A 161 -9.73 1.51 34.07
CA LYS A 161 -11.07 2.11 34.16
C LYS A 161 -11.65 2.03 35.57
N LYS A 162 -11.51 0.90 36.28
CA LYS A 162 -11.96 0.77 37.68
C LYS A 162 -11.25 1.76 38.60
N ILE A 163 -9.94 1.92 38.47
CA ILE A 163 -9.13 2.86 39.26
C ILE A 163 -9.58 4.30 39.01
N LYS A 164 -9.85 4.66 37.73
CA LYS A 164 -10.33 6.00 37.38
C LYS A 164 -11.73 6.32 37.98
N ILE A 165 -12.62 5.35 38.04
CA ILE A 165 -13.97 5.50 38.62
C ILE A 165 -13.84 5.75 40.17
N LEU A 166 -12.82 5.21 40.83
CA LEU A 166 -12.55 5.41 42.24
C LEU A 166 -11.86 6.75 42.55
N GLY A 167 -11.67 7.63 41.56
CA GLY A 167 -11.07 8.95 41.73
C GLY A 167 -9.54 8.95 41.81
N PHE A 168 -8.91 7.81 41.66
CA PHE A 168 -7.45 7.74 41.53
C PHE A 168 -7.06 7.97 40.04
N THR A 169 -6.36 9.07 39.77
CA THR A 169 -5.62 9.24 38.53
C THR A 169 -4.24 8.58 38.72
N PRO A 170 -3.94 7.43 38.07
CA PRO A 170 -2.66 6.74 38.25
C PRO A 170 -1.45 7.48 37.65
N PHE A 171 -1.69 8.58 36.97
CA PHE A 171 -0.65 9.42 36.38
C PHE A 171 -0.62 10.74 37.14
N ALA A 172 0.39 10.91 37.99
CA ALA A 172 0.87 12.24 38.34
C ALA A 172 1.03 13.02 37.04
N SER A 173 0.44 14.18 36.99
CA SER A 173 0.51 15.10 35.84
C SER A 173 1.98 15.37 35.52
N PHE A 174 2.57 14.60 34.64
CA PHE A 174 3.67 15.14 33.86
C PHE A 174 3.09 16.32 33.08
N PRO A 175 3.71 17.49 33.09
CA PRO A 175 3.28 18.58 32.25
C PRO A 175 3.36 18.05 30.82
N ILE A 176 2.20 17.74 30.25
CA ILE A 176 2.09 17.52 28.82
C ILE A 176 2.46 18.87 28.24
N THR A 177 3.70 19.04 27.82
CA THR A 177 4.04 20.12 26.91
C THR A 177 3.17 19.85 25.69
N ASN A 178 2.11 20.66 25.55
CA ASN A 178 1.16 20.61 24.44
C ASN A 178 1.86 20.90 23.11
N LYS A 179 2.69 19.97 22.66
CA LYS A 179 3.05 19.86 21.26
C LYS A 179 2.03 18.92 20.60
N ILE A 180 0.80 19.39 20.52
CA ILE A 180 -0.13 18.87 19.50
C ILE A 180 0.52 19.31 18.19
N PHE A 181 1.14 18.36 17.48
CA PHE A 181 1.51 18.58 16.09
C PHE A 181 0.17 18.55 15.31
N PRO A 182 -0.30 19.72 14.80
CA PRO A 182 -1.47 19.67 13.94
C PRO A 182 -1.07 18.86 12.71
N LEU A 183 -1.69 17.70 12.54
CA LEU A 183 -1.73 17.09 11.23
C LEU A 183 -2.32 18.15 10.30
N LYS A 184 -1.57 18.58 9.29
CA LYS A 184 -2.10 19.45 8.24
C LYS A 184 -3.40 18.81 7.78
N SER A 185 -4.50 19.55 7.84
CA SER A 185 -5.80 19.09 7.40
C SER A 185 -5.66 18.52 6.00
N LEU A 186 -6.06 17.26 5.83
CA LEU A 186 -6.29 16.67 4.53
C LEU A 186 -7.50 17.42 3.94
N SER A 187 -7.21 18.51 3.21
CA SER A 187 -8.19 19.22 2.38
C SER A 187 -8.24 18.63 1.01
#